data_bde1f3b6f05df08ff9ddefbb2e1e25c2
#
_entry.id   bde1f3b6f05df08ff9ddefbb2e1e25c2
#
_cell.length_a   1.000
_cell.length_b   1.000
_cell.length_c   1.000
_cell.angle_alpha   90.00
_cell.angle_beta   90.00
_cell.angle_gamma   90.00
#
_symmetry.space_group_name_H-M   'P 1'
#
loop_
_entity.id
_entity.type
_entity.pdbx_description
1 polymer ?
#
loop_
_entity_poly.entity_id
_entity_poly.type
_entity_poly.pdbx_seq_one_letter_code
_entity_poly.pdbx_strand_id
1 'polypeptide(L)'
;MVIPVVDRRGRINMERVRLVHGNGGRFSHELTERFILKYFTNDLLAPLHDGAQFPVTAGRMAFSTDSYVVQPAFFPGGNIGKLAVCGTVNDLAMNGAVPQYLSCGLILEEGLAFEELDEILRTMAEMATAAN
;
A
#
# COMPACT_ATOMS: atom_id res chain seq x y z
N MET A 1 -18.56 23.42 -6.37
CA MET A 1 -17.22 23.87 -6.85
C MET A 1 -16.32 23.95 -5.63
N VAL A 2 -15.40 23.00 -5.46
CA VAL A 2 -14.46 23.00 -4.33
C VAL A 2 -13.23 23.78 -4.76
N ILE A 3 -12.98 24.91 -4.10
CA ILE A 3 -11.78 25.73 -4.34
C ILE A 3 -10.63 25.03 -3.63
N PRO A 4 -9.52 24.66 -4.32
CA PRO A 4 -8.38 24.07 -3.66
C PRO A 4 -7.75 25.07 -2.68
N VAL A 5 -7.49 24.62 -1.45
CA VAL A 5 -6.71 25.39 -0.48
C VAL A 5 -5.26 25.34 -0.93
N VAL A 6 -4.73 26.47 -1.33
CA VAL A 6 -3.31 26.63 -1.71
C VAL A 6 -2.53 27.25 -0.55
N ASP A 7 -1.28 26.83 -0.37
CA ASP A 7 -0.38 27.46 0.59
C ASP A 7 0.04 28.87 0.11
N ARG A 8 0.73 29.63 0.97
CA ARG A 8 1.20 30.99 0.64
C ARG A 8 2.14 31.08 -0.58
N ARG A 9 2.55 29.93 -1.15
CA ARG A 9 3.40 29.81 -2.35
C ARG A 9 2.62 29.29 -3.56
N GLY A 10 1.27 29.25 -3.49
CA GLY A 10 0.40 28.77 -4.56
C GLY A 10 0.40 27.26 -4.74
N ARG A 11 0.96 26.48 -3.78
CA ARG A 11 0.95 25.02 -3.83
C ARG A 11 -0.33 24.50 -3.20
N ILE A 12 -0.94 23.51 -3.82
CA ILE A 12 -2.09 22.81 -3.24
C ILE A 12 -1.61 22.13 -1.96
N ASN A 13 -2.23 22.49 -0.83
CA ASN A 13 -1.97 21.81 0.44
C ASN A 13 -2.52 20.39 0.34
N MET A 14 -1.63 19.41 0.20
CA MET A 14 -1.96 17.99 0.01
C MET A 14 -1.78 17.22 1.33
N GLU A 15 -2.47 17.67 2.38
CA GLU A 15 -2.49 16.95 3.66
C GLU A 15 -3.41 15.72 3.65
N ARG A 16 -4.22 15.57 2.59
CA ARG A 16 -5.22 14.51 2.49
C ARG A 16 -5.31 13.94 1.08
N VAL A 17 -5.69 12.66 1.02
CA VAL A 17 -6.04 11.99 -0.24
C VAL A 17 -7.24 12.71 -0.89
N ARG A 18 -7.18 12.87 -2.20
CA ARG A 18 -8.21 13.52 -3.04
C ARG A 18 -8.48 12.66 -4.26
N LEU A 19 -9.65 12.79 -4.86
CA LEU A 19 -10.03 12.05 -6.07
C LEU A 19 -9.01 12.18 -7.21
N VAL A 20 -8.35 13.34 -7.33
CA VAL A 20 -7.31 13.57 -8.35
C VAL A 20 -6.13 12.61 -8.24
N HIS A 21 -5.85 12.05 -7.05
CA HIS A 21 -4.79 11.08 -6.87
C HIS A 21 -5.11 9.70 -7.49
N GLY A 22 -6.39 9.42 -7.77
CA GLY A 22 -6.84 8.19 -8.43
C GLY A 22 -7.03 8.30 -9.94
N ASN A 23 -6.88 9.50 -10.53
CA ASN A 23 -7.17 9.73 -11.94
C ASN A 23 -6.05 9.32 -12.91
N GLY A 24 -4.96 8.76 -12.40
CA GLY A 24 -3.73 8.60 -13.19
C GLY A 24 -2.99 9.94 -13.39
N GLY A 25 -1.87 9.92 -14.08
CA GLY A 25 -1.08 11.11 -14.37
C GLY A 25 -0.30 11.63 -13.14
N ARG A 26 0.06 12.93 -13.16
CA ARG A 26 1.04 13.50 -12.23
C ARG A 26 0.72 13.30 -10.75
N PHE A 27 -0.51 13.53 -10.33
CA PHE A 27 -0.87 13.42 -8.91
C PHE A 27 -0.84 11.98 -8.39
N SER A 28 -1.24 11.00 -9.21
CA SER A 28 -1.10 9.58 -8.87
C SER A 28 0.36 9.19 -8.78
N HIS A 29 1.18 9.68 -9.69
CA HIS A 29 2.62 9.43 -9.70
C HIS A 29 3.31 10.04 -8.46
N GLU A 30 3.01 11.31 -8.13
CA GLU A 30 3.52 11.98 -6.93
C GLU A 30 3.12 11.24 -5.64
N LEU A 31 1.88 10.72 -5.56
CA LEU A 31 1.45 9.90 -4.42
C LEU A 31 2.25 8.60 -4.34
N THR A 32 2.42 7.93 -5.46
CA THR A 32 3.19 6.67 -5.52
C THR A 32 4.65 6.90 -5.10
N GLU A 33 5.32 7.91 -5.65
CA GLU A 33 6.70 8.23 -5.30
C GLU A 33 6.86 8.62 -3.83
N ARG A 34 5.97 9.47 -3.34
CA ARG A 34 6.07 10.03 -1.99
C ARG A 34 5.76 9.01 -0.90
N PHE A 35 4.80 8.11 -1.11
CA PHE A 35 4.29 7.22 -0.07
C PHE A 35 4.59 5.75 -0.34
N ILE A 36 4.35 5.26 -1.55
CA ILE A 36 4.52 3.84 -1.85
C ILE A 36 6.00 3.48 -1.97
N LEU A 37 6.75 4.17 -2.82
CA LEU A 37 8.17 3.88 -3.03
C LEU A 37 9.02 4.16 -1.79
N LYS A 38 8.57 5.01 -0.89
CA LYS A 38 9.24 5.26 0.39
C LYS A 38 9.49 3.98 1.20
N TYR A 39 8.57 3.03 1.14
CA TYR A 39 8.61 1.81 1.95
C TYR A 39 8.82 0.54 1.13
N PHE A 40 8.45 0.53 -0.14
CA PHE A 40 8.38 -0.68 -0.95
C PHE A 40 9.32 -0.67 -2.16
N THR A 41 10.35 0.17 -2.15
CA THR A 41 11.32 0.20 -3.25
C THR A 41 12.04 -1.14 -3.36
N ASN A 42 11.91 -1.78 -4.52
CA ASN A 42 12.62 -2.99 -4.91
C ASN A 42 12.70 -3.06 -6.45
N ASP A 43 13.48 -4.02 -6.96
CA ASP A 43 13.70 -4.16 -8.41
C ASP A 43 12.44 -4.49 -9.22
N LEU A 44 11.40 -5.05 -8.58
CA LEU A 44 10.13 -5.38 -9.24
C LEU A 44 9.22 -4.15 -9.37
N LEU A 45 9.24 -3.27 -8.38
CA LEU A 45 8.38 -2.09 -8.33
C LEU A 45 9.03 -0.85 -8.94
N ALA A 46 10.35 -0.72 -8.85
CA ALA A 46 11.09 0.47 -9.31
C ALA A 46 10.81 0.89 -10.77
N PRO A 47 10.55 -0.04 -11.73
CA PRO A 47 10.19 0.35 -13.10
C PRO A 47 8.81 1.01 -13.23
N LEU A 48 7.95 0.93 -12.22
CA LEU A 48 6.58 1.46 -12.21
C LEU A 48 5.74 1.03 -13.42
N HIS A 49 5.92 -0.23 -13.84
CA HIS A 49 5.09 -0.84 -14.87
C HIS A 49 3.74 -1.28 -14.28
N ASP A 50 2.75 -1.49 -15.13
CA ASP A 50 1.41 -1.99 -14.74
C ASP A 50 1.44 -3.40 -14.14
N GLY A 51 2.52 -4.13 -14.29
CA GLY A 51 2.72 -5.47 -13.73
C GLY A 51 4.17 -5.73 -13.34
N ALA A 52 4.37 -6.66 -12.41
CA ALA A 52 5.68 -7.13 -12.00
C ALA A 52 6.01 -8.47 -12.65
N GLN A 53 7.27 -8.66 -13.04
CA GLN A 53 7.79 -9.92 -13.54
C GLN A 53 8.84 -10.45 -12.58
N PHE A 54 8.68 -11.69 -12.15
CA PHE A 54 9.63 -12.35 -11.27
C PHE A 54 9.85 -13.80 -11.69
N PRO A 55 11.05 -14.36 -11.43
CA PRO A 55 11.35 -15.75 -11.77
C PRO A 55 10.53 -16.70 -10.90
N VAL A 56 10.04 -17.78 -11.50
CA VAL A 56 9.37 -18.85 -10.77
C VAL A 56 10.33 -20.02 -10.66
N THR A 57 10.53 -20.50 -9.44
CA THR A 57 11.29 -21.73 -9.20
C THR A 57 10.44 -22.95 -9.58
N ALA A 58 11.10 -24.06 -9.94
CA ALA A 58 10.40 -25.32 -10.17
C ALA A 58 9.70 -25.79 -8.89
N GLY A 59 8.47 -26.30 -9.03
CA GLY A 59 7.71 -26.80 -7.89
C GLY A 59 6.24 -26.39 -7.90
N ARG A 60 5.63 -26.42 -6.72
CA ARG A 60 4.25 -25.97 -6.52
C ARG A 60 4.25 -24.55 -6.00
N MET A 61 3.37 -23.72 -6.52
CA MET A 61 3.14 -22.36 -6.06
C MET A 61 1.81 -22.29 -5.30
N ALA A 62 1.80 -21.60 -4.16
CA ALA A 62 0.57 -21.21 -3.47
C ALA A 62 0.32 -19.72 -3.70
N PHE A 63 -0.94 -19.36 -3.85
CA PHE A 63 -1.38 -17.99 -3.99
C PHE A 63 -2.63 -17.77 -3.14
N SER A 64 -2.68 -16.69 -2.38
CA SER A 64 -3.84 -16.23 -1.64
C SER A 64 -4.09 -14.76 -1.92
N THR A 65 -5.34 -14.34 -1.87
CA THR A 65 -5.74 -12.93 -2.00
C THR A 65 -6.93 -12.66 -1.10
N ASP A 66 -6.81 -11.61 -0.30
CA ASP A 66 -7.84 -11.14 0.61
C ASP A 66 -8.11 -9.66 0.42
N SER A 67 -9.29 -9.24 0.89
CA SER A 67 -9.66 -7.83 1.00
C SER A 67 -9.95 -7.50 2.45
N TYR A 68 -9.37 -6.41 2.94
CA TYR A 68 -9.50 -6.00 4.32
C TYR A 68 -10.22 -4.66 4.40
N VAL A 69 -11.27 -4.64 5.22
CA VAL A 69 -12.01 -3.44 5.60
C VAL A 69 -12.20 -3.48 7.09
N VAL A 70 -11.68 -2.49 7.80
CA VAL A 70 -11.83 -2.37 9.26
C VAL A 70 -12.03 -0.92 9.65
N GLN A 71 -12.94 -0.70 10.61
CA GLN A 71 -13.20 0.63 11.15
C GLN A 71 -13.29 0.55 12.68
N PRO A 72 -12.48 1.34 13.42
CA PRO A 72 -11.49 2.28 12.88
C PRO A 72 -10.29 1.56 12.23
N ALA A 73 -9.61 2.23 11.27
CA ALA A 73 -8.43 1.68 10.60
C ALA A 73 -7.23 1.49 11.55
N PHE A 74 -7.22 2.21 12.67
CA PHE A 74 -6.27 2.07 13.77
C PHE A 74 -6.99 1.53 15.00
N PHE A 75 -6.45 0.49 15.61
CA PHE A 75 -7.07 -0.22 16.74
C PHE A 75 -6.00 -0.70 17.74
N PRO A 76 -6.36 -1.07 18.97
CA PRO A 76 -5.41 -1.61 19.92
C PRO A 76 -4.65 -2.82 19.36
N GLY A 77 -3.34 -2.71 19.26
CA GLY A 77 -2.47 -3.76 18.74
C GLY A 77 -2.06 -3.61 17.28
N GLY A 78 -2.59 -2.62 16.53
CA GLY A 78 -2.16 -2.37 15.16
C GLY A 78 -3.08 -1.48 14.33
N ASN A 79 -2.98 -1.62 13.04
CA ASN A 79 -3.80 -0.94 12.07
C ASN A 79 -4.14 -1.88 10.90
N ILE A 80 -4.93 -1.40 9.95
CA ILE A 80 -5.34 -2.17 8.77
C ILE A 80 -4.15 -2.71 7.97
N GLY A 81 -3.01 -2.01 7.93
CA GLY A 81 -1.81 -2.45 7.25
C GLY A 81 -1.21 -3.72 7.87
N LYS A 82 -1.12 -3.76 9.21
CA LYS A 82 -0.72 -4.96 9.94
C LYS A 82 -1.69 -6.11 9.69
N LEU A 83 -2.99 -5.84 9.79
CA LEU A 83 -4.02 -6.84 9.58
C LEU A 83 -3.92 -7.46 8.19
N ALA A 84 -3.77 -6.65 7.15
CA ALA A 84 -3.74 -7.10 5.77
C ALA A 84 -2.53 -8.02 5.50
N VAL A 85 -1.34 -7.63 5.93
CA VAL A 85 -0.14 -8.46 5.73
C VAL A 85 -0.22 -9.73 6.55
N CYS A 86 -0.52 -9.65 7.85
CA CYS A 86 -0.56 -10.83 8.72
C CYS A 86 -1.64 -11.83 8.29
N GLY A 87 -2.83 -11.36 7.90
CA GLY A 87 -3.91 -12.23 7.46
C GLY A 87 -3.54 -13.00 6.19
N THR A 88 -3.04 -12.32 5.16
CA THR A 88 -2.65 -12.96 3.90
C THR A 88 -1.46 -13.92 4.08
N VAL A 89 -0.49 -13.55 4.93
CA VAL A 89 0.64 -14.45 5.27
C VAL A 89 0.16 -15.69 6.01
N ASN A 90 -0.80 -15.55 6.93
CA ASN A 90 -1.39 -16.68 7.63
C ASN A 90 -2.06 -17.68 6.67
N ASP A 91 -2.76 -17.21 5.66
CA ASP A 91 -3.38 -18.07 4.65
C ASP A 91 -2.35 -18.91 3.90
N LEU A 92 -1.22 -18.31 3.52
CA LEU A 92 -0.12 -19.06 2.91
C LEU A 92 0.50 -20.05 3.89
N ALA A 93 0.70 -19.66 5.15
CA ALA A 93 1.24 -20.53 6.18
C ALA A 93 0.35 -21.77 6.44
N MET A 94 -0.98 -21.60 6.42
CA MET A 94 -1.94 -22.72 6.55
C MET A 94 -1.84 -23.71 5.39
N ASN A 95 -1.33 -23.28 4.23
CA ASN A 95 -1.02 -24.15 3.09
C ASN A 95 0.41 -24.71 3.12
N GLY A 96 1.19 -24.42 4.17
CA GLY A 96 2.58 -24.80 4.29
C GLY A 96 3.51 -24.08 3.31
N ALA A 97 3.11 -22.91 2.82
CA ALA A 97 3.88 -22.11 1.89
C ALA A 97 4.68 -21.02 2.62
N VAL A 98 5.82 -20.66 2.06
CA VAL A 98 6.65 -19.53 2.52
C VAL A 98 6.30 -18.31 1.66
N PRO A 99 5.90 -17.16 2.25
CA PRO A 99 5.60 -15.97 1.50
C PRO A 99 6.88 -15.42 0.85
N GLN A 100 6.80 -15.06 -0.42
CA GLN A 100 7.93 -14.48 -1.18
C GLN A 100 7.58 -13.12 -1.77
N TYR A 101 6.35 -12.97 -2.22
CA TYR A 101 5.87 -11.74 -2.85
C TYR A 101 4.49 -11.40 -2.32
N LEU A 102 4.24 -10.10 -2.14
CA LEU A 102 2.93 -9.56 -1.82
C LEU A 102 2.51 -8.60 -2.93
N SER A 103 1.28 -8.72 -3.40
CA SER A 103 0.63 -7.67 -4.16
C SER A 103 -0.36 -6.94 -3.25
N CYS A 104 -0.52 -5.65 -3.45
CA CYS A 104 -1.45 -4.84 -2.66
C CYS A 104 -2.27 -3.93 -3.56
N GLY A 105 -3.59 -4.08 -3.49
CA GLY A 105 -4.54 -3.10 -4.02
C GLY A 105 -4.97 -2.15 -2.91
N LEU A 106 -4.80 -0.84 -3.12
CA LEU A 106 -5.22 0.18 -2.17
C LEU A 106 -6.48 0.89 -2.68
N ILE A 107 -7.55 0.82 -1.90
CA ILE A 107 -8.75 1.64 -2.12
C ILE A 107 -8.73 2.72 -1.04
N LEU A 108 -8.38 3.95 -1.45
CA LEU A 108 -8.20 5.08 -0.54
C LEU A 108 -9.44 5.96 -0.58
N GLU A 109 -10.02 6.22 0.59
CA GLU A 109 -11.13 7.14 0.73
C GLU A 109 -10.65 8.60 0.55
N GLU A 110 -11.45 9.40 -0.14
CA GLU A 110 -11.19 10.84 -0.22
C GLU A 110 -11.27 11.46 1.17
N GLY A 111 -10.26 12.24 1.52
CA GLY A 111 -10.15 12.85 2.84
C GLY A 111 -9.27 12.12 3.83
N LEU A 112 -8.79 10.90 3.52
CA LEU A 112 -7.80 10.20 4.34
C LEU A 112 -6.56 11.09 4.53
N ALA A 113 -6.12 11.27 5.78
CA ALA A 113 -4.92 12.04 6.07
C ALA A 113 -3.68 11.33 5.53
N PHE A 114 -2.73 12.09 5.00
CA PHE A 114 -1.48 11.49 4.51
C PHE A 114 -0.63 10.89 5.62
N GLU A 115 -0.71 11.44 6.83
CA GLU A 115 -0.04 10.88 8.01
C GLU A 115 -0.58 9.48 8.35
N GLU A 116 -1.89 9.28 8.24
CA GLU A 116 -2.53 7.98 8.46
C GLU A 116 -2.13 6.98 7.36
N LEU A 117 -2.12 7.41 6.10
CA LEU A 117 -1.66 6.58 4.99
C LEU A 117 -0.19 6.19 5.17
N ASP A 118 0.68 7.14 5.51
CA ASP A 118 2.10 6.90 5.75
C ASP A 118 2.34 5.86 6.86
N GLU A 119 1.61 5.99 7.97
CA GLU A 119 1.69 5.05 9.09
C GLU A 119 1.21 3.64 8.72
N ILE A 120 0.12 3.53 7.94
CA ILE A 120 -0.39 2.25 7.45
C ILE A 120 0.66 1.57 6.56
N LEU A 121 1.22 2.30 5.59
CA LEU A 121 2.22 1.76 4.66
C LEU A 121 3.52 1.37 5.38
N ARG A 122 3.96 2.17 6.35
CA ARG A 122 5.11 1.85 7.20
C ARG A 122 4.88 0.52 7.93
N THR A 123 3.71 0.36 8.55
CA THR A 123 3.36 -0.86 9.27
C THR A 123 3.29 -2.07 8.35
N MET A 124 2.75 -1.91 7.13
CA MET A 124 2.73 -2.97 6.13
C MET A 124 4.16 -3.42 5.77
N ALA A 125 5.06 -2.48 5.53
CA ALA A 125 6.45 -2.79 5.20
C ALA A 125 7.17 -3.52 6.33
N GLU A 126 6.97 -3.07 7.58
CA GLU A 126 7.52 -3.73 8.77
C GLU A 126 7.02 -5.19 8.89
N MET A 127 5.73 -5.41 8.71
CA MET A 127 5.14 -6.75 8.79
C MET A 127 5.58 -7.64 7.62
N ALA A 128 5.68 -7.10 6.41
CA ALA A 128 6.20 -7.85 5.27
C ALA A 128 7.65 -8.28 5.48
N THR A 129 8.50 -7.37 5.98
CA THR A 129 9.89 -7.68 6.33
C THR A 129 10.00 -8.72 7.44
N ALA A 130 9.09 -8.70 8.42
CA ALA A 130 9.09 -9.67 9.53
C ALA A 130 8.60 -11.07 9.08
N ALA A 131 7.87 -11.16 7.98
CA ALA A 131 7.34 -12.43 7.47
C ALA A 131 8.34 -13.22 6.63
N ASN A 132 9.41 -12.58 6.13
CA ASN A 132 10.48 -13.22 5.32
C ASN A 132 11.78 -12.43 5.42
#